data_1df3b2296c2cad98a1f5889075c4d0ca
#
_entry.id   1df3b2296c2cad98a1f5889075c4d0ca
#
_cell.length_a   1.000
_cell.length_b   1.000
_cell.length_c   1.000
_cell.angle_alpha   90.00
_cell.angle_beta   90.00
_cell.angle_gamma   90.00
#
_symmetry.space_group_name_H-M   'P 1'
#
loop_
_entity.id
_entity.type
_entity.pdbx_description
1 polymer ?
#
loop_
_entity_poly.entity_id
_entity_poly.type
_entity_poly.pdbx_seq_one_letter_code
_entity_poly.pdbx_strand_id
1 'polypeptide(L)'
;MNTANLERYLNSFGKYVVQQSRANLTKAKKNDTKDLYNSISFKVTTNAQGVSVQFFMDNYGTFVDKGVSGTNKTRSFKNYQGKVITSPYKFGTGSSRVGKAKGGMSGIMAKWVKRKGFQWKNKETGKFMSHKSMGYLIARSIYSKGIKGISFFQRPLQLGMKDFPKEMLGALRDDIINGLTTVN
;
A
#
# COMPACT_ATOMS: atom_id res chain seq x y z
N MET A 1 26.41 12.73 20.79
CA MET A 1 25.24 12.34 21.60
C MET A 1 24.90 10.88 21.28
N ASN A 2 24.78 10.03 22.28
CA ASN A 2 24.36 8.63 22.05
C ASN A 2 22.87 8.63 21.71
N THR A 3 22.47 7.94 20.63
CA THR A 3 21.08 7.86 20.11
C THR A 3 20.55 6.43 20.13
N ALA A 4 21.12 5.56 20.96
CA ALA A 4 20.86 4.13 20.96
C ALA A 4 19.39 3.79 21.33
N ASN A 5 18.81 4.47 22.32
CA ASN A 5 17.42 4.23 22.72
C ASN A 5 16.45 4.77 21.67
N LEU A 6 16.73 5.95 21.12
CA LEU A 6 15.96 6.53 20.03
C LEU A 6 16.00 5.64 18.79
N GLU A 7 17.15 5.14 18.38
CA GLU A 7 17.30 4.21 17.26
C GLU A 7 16.55 2.89 17.50
N ARG A 8 16.64 2.34 18.71
CA ARG A 8 15.92 1.12 19.10
C ARG A 8 14.39 1.32 18.99
N TYR A 9 13.91 2.46 19.49
CA TYR A 9 12.49 2.80 19.39
C TYR A 9 12.05 2.93 17.93
N LEU A 10 12.78 3.67 17.10
CA LEU A 10 12.47 3.88 15.68
C LEU A 10 12.53 2.58 14.87
N ASN A 11 13.47 1.68 15.21
CA ASN A 11 13.51 0.34 14.61
C ASN A 11 12.27 -0.50 15.00
N SER A 12 11.83 -0.43 16.25
CA SER A 12 10.63 -1.11 16.72
C SER A 12 9.38 -0.56 16.03
N PHE A 13 9.26 0.75 15.90
CA PHE A 13 8.21 1.43 15.16
C PHE A 13 8.17 1.02 13.68
N GLY A 14 9.33 1.04 13.02
CA GLY A 14 9.45 0.62 11.62
C GLY A 14 9.03 -0.83 11.40
N LYS A 15 9.49 -1.75 12.27
CA LYS A 15 9.08 -3.16 12.27
C LYS A 15 7.56 -3.32 12.42
N TYR A 16 6.98 -2.61 13.39
CA TYR A 16 5.53 -2.62 13.63
C TYR A 16 4.75 -2.21 12.37
N VAL A 17 5.09 -1.06 11.77
CA VAL A 17 4.40 -0.55 10.57
C VAL A 17 4.50 -1.54 9.41
N VAL A 18 5.70 -2.11 9.15
CA VAL A 18 5.91 -3.08 8.08
C VAL A 18 5.10 -4.36 8.32
N GLN A 19 5.15 -4.92 9.53
CA GLN A 19 4.42 -6.14 9.87
C GLN A 19 2.91 -5.96 9.72
N GLN A 20 2.36 -4.86 10.26
CA GLN A 20 0.93 -4.57 10.18
C GLN A 20 0.48 -4.29 8.73
N SER A 21 1.33 -3.61 7.94
CA SER A 21 1.04 -3.38 6.52
C SER A 21 0.96 -4.69 5.74
N ARG A 22 1.90 -5.60 5.97
CA ARG A 22 1.91 -6.94 5.38
C ARG A 22 0.69 -7.76 5.81
N ALA A 23 0.31 -7.72 7.09
CA ALA A 23 -0.86 -8.38 7.62
C ALA A 23 -2.16 -7.85 6.98
N ASN A 24 -2.27 -6.52 6.80
CA ASN A 24 -3.41 -5.89 6.13
C ASN A 24 -3.54 -6.30 4.65
N LEU A 25 -2.42 -6.40 3.92
CA LEU A 25 -2.42 -6.92 2.54
C LEU A 25 -2.94 -8.35 2.48
N THR A 26 -2.52 -9.20 3.40
CA THR A 26 -2.96 -10.59 3.49
C THR A 26 -4.44 -10.69 3.83
N LYS A 27 -4.89 -9.94 4.84
CA LYS A 27 -6.30 -9.86 5.23
C LYS A 27 -7.19 -9.36 4.08
N ALA A 28 -6.72 -8.41 3.30
CA ALA A 28 -7.43 -7.88 2.14
C ALA A 28 -7.34 -8.79 0.90
N LYS A 29 -6.66 -9.94 0.97
CA LYS A 29 -6.43 -10.87 -0.16
C LYS A 29 -5.79 -10.19 -1.38
N LYS A 30 -4.84 -9.26 -1.15
CA LYS A 30 -4.14 -8.53 -2.20
C LYS A 30 -2.75 -9.08 -2.53
N ASN A 31 -2.41 -10.23 -1.98
CA ASN A 31 -1.15 -10.93 -2.23
C ASN A 31 -1.31 -11.94 -3.38
N ASP A 32 -1.24 -11.50 -4.63
CA ASP A 32 -1.30 -12.40 -5.78
C ASP A 32 0.07 -13.07 -6.04
N THR A 33 1.10 -12.25 -6.28
CA THR A 33 2.50 -12.70 -6.46
C THR A 33 3.35 -12.46 -5.21
N LYS A 34 2.83 -11.77 -4.22
CA LYS A 34 3.52 -11.27 -3.00
C LYS A 34 4.63 -10.26 -3.27
N ASP A 35 4.79 -9.74 -4.48
CA ASP A 35 5.82 -8.76 -4.78
C ASP A 35 5.69 -7.52 -3.89
N LEU A 36 4.50 -6.92 -3.82
CA LEU A 36 4.25 -5.79 -2.92
C LEU A 36 4.49 -6.13 -1.45
N TYR A 37 4.05 -7.31 -1.01
CA TYR A 37 4.27 -7.78 0.36
C TYR A 37 5.76 -7.84 0.71
N ASN A 38 6.58 -8.36 -0.22
CA ASN A 38 8.01 -8.52 -0.01
C ASN A 38 8.77 -7.19 -0.14
N SER A 39 8.29 -6.26 -0.99
CA SER A 39 8.95 -4.95 -1.20
C SER A 39 8.80 -3.98 -0.04
N ILE A 40 7.80 -4.19 0.85
CA ILE A 40 7.63 -3.29 2.00
C ILE A 40 8.79 -3.44 2.97
N SER A 41 9.55 -2.38 3.15
CA SER A 41 10.70 -2.33 4.04
C SER A 41 10.83 -0.95 4.69
N PHE A 42 11.74 -0.82 5.63
CA PHE A 42 12.08 0.47 6.23
C PHE A 42 13.58 0.57 6.50
N LYS A 43 14.05 1.78 6.65
CA LYS A 43 15.43 2.10 7.06
C LYS A 43 15.39 3.22 8.09
N VAL A 44 16.09 3.03 9.19
CA VAL A 44 16.41 4.10 10.15
C VAL A 44 17.75 4.69 9.73
N THR A 45 17.82 5.99 9.66
CA THR A 45 19.05 6.71 9.29
C THR A 45 19.32 7.78 10.34
N THR A 46 20.52 7.75 10.91
CA THR A 46 21.03 8.76 11.84
C THR A 46 22.05 9.60 11.10
N ASN A 47 21.90 10.92 11.14
CA ASN A 47 22.83 11.87 10.55
C ASN A 47 22.97 13.10 11.47
N ALA A 48 23.81 14.06 11.09
CA ALA A 48 24.03 15.28 11.85
C ALA A 48 22.76 16.14 12.05
N GLN A 49 21.76 16.00 11.17
CA GLN A 49 20.48 16.71 11.23
C GLN A 49 19.44 15.98 12.10
N GLY A 50 19.69 14.74 12.51
CA GLY A 50 18.77 13.97 13.35
C GLY A 50 18.59 12.52 12.92
N VAL A 51 17.55 11.89 13.47
CA VAL A 51 17.19 10.50 13.16
C VAL A 51 15.89 10.45 12.38
N SER A 52 15.84 9.64 11.33
CA SER A 52 14.67 9.50 10.46
C SER A 52 14.35 8.05 10.17
N VAL A 53 13.05 7.76 9.94
CA VAL A 53 12.58 6.47 9.46
C VAL A 53 12.02 6.65 8.06
N GLN A 54 12.56 5.93 7.11
CA GLN A 54 12.10 5.92 5.73
C GLN A 54 11.45 4.58 5.42
N PHE A 55 10.28 4.60 4.78
CA PHE A 55 9.58 3.40 4.33
C PHE A 55 9.66 3.27 2.82
N PHE A 56 9.88 2.06 2.36
CA PHE A 56 10.01 1.71 0.95
C PHE A 56 8.96 0.68 0.58
N MET A 57 8.44 0.78 -0.62
CA MET A 57 7.55 -0.21 -1.24
C MET A 57 7.53 -0.01 -2.75
N ASP A 58 7.10 -1.01 -3.48
CA ASP A 58 6.87 -0.89 -4.93
C ASP A 58 5.92 0.26 -5.26
N ASN A 59 6.17 0.98 -6.35
CA ASN A 59 5.40 2.15 -6.77
C ASN A 59 3.89 1.91 -6.84
N TYR A 60 3.47 0.71 -7.25
CA TYR A 60 2.05 0.40 -7.33
C TYR A 60 1.39 0.21 -5.95
N GLY A 61 2.17 0.07 -4.87
CA GLY A 61 1.68 0.02 -3.50
C GLY A 61 0.85 1.24 -3.13
N THR A 62 1.22 2.42 -3.63
CA THR A 62 0.44 3.65 -3.40
C THR A 62 -0.96 3.58 -4.01
N PHE A 63 -1.12 2.92 -5.16
CA PHE A 63 -2.43 2.72 -5.79
C PHE A 63 -3.29 1.71 -5.02
N VAL A 64 -2.66 0.68 -4.44
CA VAL A 64 -3.35 -0.30 -3.59
C VAL A 64 -3.77 0.35 -2.28
N ASP A 65 -2.91 1.19 -1.69
CA ASP A 65 -3.16 1.87 -0.42
C ASP A 65 -4.25 2.93 -0.54
N LYS A 66 -4.09 3.89 -1.46
CA LYS A 66 -4.95 5.06 -1.63
C LYS A 66 -6.11 4.84 -2.61
N GLY A 67 -6.03 3.76 -3.39
CA GLY A 67 -6.98 3.49 -4.47
C GLY A 67 -6.74 4.35 -5.72
N VAL A 68 -7.53 4.10 -6.74
CA VAL A 68 -7.52 4.85 -8.01
C VAL A 68 -8.96 5.14 -8.39
N SER A 69 -9.32 6.40 -8.60
CA SER A 69 -10.64 6.80 -9.07
C SER A 69 -10.85 6.31 -10.51
N GLY A 70 -12.05 5.82 -10.78
CA GLY A 70 -12.49 5.48 -12.13
C GLY A 70 -12.98 6.71 -12.90
N THR A 71 -13.41 6.48 -14.14
CA THR A 71 -14.04 7.54 -14.94
C THR A 71 -15.39 7.96 -14.38
N ASN A 72 -16.17 6.99 -13.85
CA ASN A 72 -17.55 7.19 -13.38
C ASN A 72 -17.66 7.16 -11.85
N LYS A 73 -16.60 6.80 -11.13
CA LYS A 73 -16.65 6.70 -9.67
C LYS A 73 -15.38 7.23 -9.03
N THR A 74 -15.53 8.24 -8.21
CA THR A 74 -14.45 8.76 -7.34
C THR A 74 -14.19 7.76 -6.21
N ARG A 75 -12.92 7.60 -5.85
CA ARG A 75 -12.46 6.78 -4.72
C ARG A 75 -11.85 7.67 -3.65
N SER A 76 -12.02 7.26 -2.42
CA SER A 76 -11.44 7.90 -1.26
C SER A 76 -10.77 6.85 -0.35
N PHE A 77 -9.88 7.30 0.51
CA PHE A 77 -9.19 6.48 1.49
C PHE A 77 -9.03 7.25 2.80
N LYS A 78 -8.77 6.55 3.89
CA LYS A 78 -8.36 7.17 5.15
C LYS A 78 -6.85 7.36 5.15
N ASN A 79 -6.39 8.60 5.38
CA ASN A 79 -4.98 8.90 5.55
C ASN A 79 -4.50 8.53 6.97
N TYR A 80 -3.19 8.69 7.22
CA TYR A 80 -2.59 8.41 8.53
C TYR A 80 -3.08 9.34 9.65
N GLN A 81 -3.70 10.46 9.34
CA GLN A 81 -4.36 11.35 10.30
C GLN A 81 -5.81 10.94 10.59
N GLY A 82 -6.31 9.86 9.96
CA GLY A 82 -7.69 9.39 10.10
C GLY A 82 -8.72 10.15 9.26
N LYS A 83 -8.30 11.15 8.48
CA LYS A 83 -9.18 11.92 7.58
C LYS A 83 -9.48 11.13 6.32
N VAL A 84 -10.74 11.19 5.87
CA VAL A 84 -11.14 10.64 4.56
C VAL A 84 -10.82 11.67 3.50
N ILE A 85 -9.93 11.32 2.58
CA ILE A 85 -9.53 12.17 1.46
C ILE A 85 -9.72 11.44 0.13
N THR A 86 -9.99 12.22 -0.91
CA THR A 86 -10.11 11.69 -2.28
C THR A 86 -8.77 11.14 -2.75
N SER A 87 -8.79 10.00 -3.45
CA SER A 87 -7.59 9.46 -4.06
C SER A 87 -6.97 10.45 -5.05
N PRO A 88 -5.67 10.72 -4.95
CA PRO A 88 -4.97 11.57 -5.92
C PRO A 88 -4.83 10.91 -7.29
N TYR A 89 -5.12 9.61 -7.37
CA TYR A 89 -4.97 8.83 -8.60
C TYR A 89 -6.32 8.67 -9.29
N LYS A 90 -6.34 8.87 -10.61
CA LYS A 90 -7.53 8.69 -11.46
C LYS A 90 -7.13 8.03 -12.77
N PHE A 91 -7.93 7.08 -13.25
CA PHE A 91 -7.77 6.57 -14.61
C PHE A 91 -8.03 7.71 -15.59
N GLY A 92 -7.14 7.85 -16.57
CA GLY A 92 -7.28 8.87 -17.61
C GLY A 92 -8.53 8.66 -18.47
N THR A 93 -9.04 9.73 -19.02
CA THR A 93 -10.22 9.71 -19.90
C THR A 93 -9.96 9.05 -21.26
N GLY A 94 -8.70 8.79 -21.59
CA GLY A 94 -8.31 8.07 -22.80
C GLY A 94 -8.68 6.59 -22.75
N SER A 95 -9.93 6.28 -23.12
CA SER A 95 -10.48 4.91 -23.19
C SER A 95 -9.73 3.97 -24.13
N SER A 96 -8.91 4.53 -25.04
CA SER A 96 -8.10 3.80 -26.01
C SER A 96 -7.11 2.80 -25.39
N ARG A 97 -6.83 2.88 -24.09
CA ARG A 97 -5.88 2.01 -23.40
C ARG A 97 -6.47 0.78 -22.73
N VAL A 98 -7.78 0.67 -22.62
CA VAL A 98 -8.43 -0.51 -22.00
C VAL A 98 -8.25 -1.78 -22.83
N GLY A 99 -8.20 -1.65 -24.14
CA GLY A 99 -8.08 -2.77 -25.08
C GLY A 99 -6.82 -2.78 -25.95
N LYS A 100 -5.99 -1.73 -25.90
CA LYS A 100 -4.80 -1.63 -26.76
C LYS A 100 -3.59 -2.35 -26.19
N ALA A 101 -2.97 -3.12 -27.06
CA ALA A 101 -1.63 -3.67 -27.05
C ALA A 101 -1.36 -4.88 -26.14
N LYS A 102 -0.37 -5.66 -26.54
CA LYS A 102 0.35 -6.64 -25.73
C LYS A 102 0.73 -5.98 -24.39
N GLY A 103 0.02 -6.29 -23.32
CA GLY A 103 0.28 -5.74 -21.99
C GLY A 103 -0.73 -4.70 -21.49
N GLY A 104 -1.77 -4.35 -22.23
CA GLY A 104 -2.88 -3.52 -21.74
C GLY A 104 -3.63 -4.19 -20.57
N MET A 105 -4.40 -3.40 -19.81
CA MET A 105 -5.12 -3.89 -18.64
C MET A 105 -5.98 -5.13 -18.93
N SER A 106 -6.62 -5.21 -20.10
CA SER A 106 -7.41 -6.38 -20.50
C SER A 106 -6.57 -7.65 -20.67
N GLY A 107 -5.35 -7.53 -21.20
CA GLY A 107 -4.42 -8.65 -21.32
C GLY A 107 -3.90 -9.12 -19.97
N ILE A 108 -3.59 -8.18 -19.07
CA ILE A 108 -3.17 -8.49 -17.69
C ILE A 108 -4.32 -9.20 -16.96
N MET A 109 -5.54 -8.70 -17.08
CA MET A 109 -6.71 -9.32 -16.45
C MET A 109 -7.04 -10.69 -17.05
N ALA A 110 -6.85 -10.90 -18.34
CA ALA A 110 -7.04 -12.22 -18.96
C ALA A 110 -6.05 -13.25 -18.40
N LYS A 111 -4.77 -12.88 -18.23
CA LYS A 111 -3.76 -13.73 -17.58
C LYS A 111 -4.12 -14.00 -16.12
N TRP A 112 -4.59 -12.99 -15.40
CA TRP A 112 -5.02 -13.13 -14.01
C TRP A 112 -6.23 -14.06 -13.88
N VAL A 113 -7.25 -13.92 -14.73
CA VAL A 113 -8.44 -14.79 -14.79
C VAL A 113 -8.02 -16.25 -15.02
N LYS A 114 -7.12 -16.50 -15.98
CA LYS A 114 -6.59 -17.83 -16.26
C LYS A 114 -5.87 -18.41 -15.04
N ARG A 115 -5.00 -17.63 -14.40
CA ARG A 115 -4.23 -18.07 -13.21
C ARG A 115 -5.14 -18.40 -12.01
N LYS A 116 -6.24 -17.63 -11.84
CA LYS A 116 -7.21 -17.86 -10.76
C LYS A 116 -8.25 -18.93 -11.08
N GLY A 117 -8.26 -19.46 -12.28
CA GLY A 117 -9.22 -20.51 -12.69
C GLY A 117 -10.66 -20.01 -12.80
N PHE A 118 -10.89 -18.69 -12.96
CA PHE A 118 -12.25 -18.18 -13.11
C PHE A 118 -12.85 -18.61 -14.44
N GLN A 119 -14.09 -19.11 -14.39
CA GLN A 119 -14.89 -19.46 -15.56
C GLN A 119 -16.29 -18.87 -15.41
N TRP A 120 -16.69 -18.03 -16.36
CA TRP A 120 -18.03 -17.47 -16.42
C TRP A 120 -18.78 -18.05 -17.62
N LYS A 121 -20.06 -18.31 -17.43
CA LYS A 121 -20.97 -18.68 -18.52
C LYS A 121 -21.69 -17.45 -19.02
N ASN A 122 -21.83 -17.32 -20.33
CA ASN A 122 -22.73 -16.35 -20.93
C ASN A 122 -24.16 -16.78 -20.59
N LYS A 123 -24.94 -15.86 -20.04
CA LYS A 123 -26.33 -16.15 -19.61
C LYS A 123 -27.26 -16.49 -20.76
N GLU A 124 -27.03 -15.90 -21.94
CA GLU A 124 -27.89 -16.07 -23.13
C GLU A 124 -27.56 -17.38 -23.87
N THR A 125 -26.27 -17.69 -24.01
CA THR A 125 -25.84 -18.85 -24.81
C THR A 125 -25.49 -20.08 -24.00
N GLY A 126 -25.38 -19.96 -22.67
CA GLY A 126 -24.93 -21.03 -21.77
C GLY A 126 -23.47 -21.43 -21.93
N LYS A 127 -22.73 -20.91 -22.92
CA LYS A 127 -21.34 -21.27 -23.22
C LYS A 127 -20.37 -20.56 -22.29
N PHE A 128 -19.24 -21.20 -22.01
CA PHE A 128 -18.16 -20.59 -21.26
C PHE A 128 -17.53 -19.43 -22.03
N MET A 129 -17.30 -18.33 -21.32
CA MET A 129 -16.61 -17.17 -21.88
C MET A 129 -15.09 -17.43 -21.96
N SER A 130 -14.47 -16.91 -23.01
CA SER A 130 -12.99 -16.95 -23.09
C SER A 130 -12.34 -16.09 -22.00
N HIS A 131 -11.16 -16.49 -21.54
CA HIS A 131 -10.38 -15.68 -20.58
C HIS A 131 -10.11 -14.26 -21.08
N LYS A 132 -9.97 -14.11 -22.41
CA LYS A 132 -9.77 -12.81 -23.07
C LYS A 132 -11.00 -11.92 -22.92
N SER A 133 -12.19 -12.46 -23.17
CA SER A 133 -13.47 -11.74 -23.01
C SER A 133 -13.71 -11.35 -21.54
N MET A 134 -13.49 -12.28 -20.61
CA MET A 134 -13.59 -12.00 -19.18
C MET A 134 -12.59 -10.93 -18.74
N GLY A 135 -11.33 -11.01 -19.19
CA GLY A 135 -10.31 -10.01 -18.89
C GLY A 135 -10.69 -8.61 -19.40
N TYR A 136 -11.30 -8.52 -20.57
CA TYR A 136 -11.81 -7.26 -21.10
C TYR A 136 -12.94 -6.67 -20.22
N LEU A 137 -13.92 -7.47 -19.83
CA LEU A 137 -15.04 -7.01 -18.99
C LEU A 137 -14.54 -6.54 -17.62
N ILE A 138 -13.61 -7.27 -17.02
CA ILE A 138 -12.98 -6.87 -15.74
C ILE A 138 -12.23 -5.56 -15.90
N ALA A 139 -11.40 -5.43 -16.93
CA ALA A 139 -10.63 -4.22 -17.19
C ALA A 139 -11.54 -3.01 -17.40
N ARG A 140 -12.63 -3.17 -18.18
CA ARG A 140 -13.64 -2.13 -18.38
C ARG A 140 -14.30 -1.72 -17.06
N SER A 141 -14.66 -2.69 -16.22
CA SER A 141 -15.26 -2.42 -14.91
C SER A 141 -14.28 -1.66 -13.98
N ILE A 142 -13.00 -2.08 -13.95
CA ILE A 142 -11.96 -1.39 -13.18
C ILE A 142 -11.77 0.03 -13.68
N TYR A 143 -11.70 0.23 -14.98
CA TYR A 143 -11.56 1.56 -15.57
C TYR A 143 -12.70 2.50 -15.22
N SER A 144 -13.94 2.01 -15.28
CA SER A 144 -15.15 2.78 -14.94
C SER A 144 -15.26 3.05 -13.43
N LYS A 145 -15.13 1.99 -12.62
CA LYS A 145 -15.41 2.04 -11.17
C LYS A 145 -14.18 2.41 -10.33
N GLY A 146 -12.99 2.34 -10.91
CA GLY A 146 -11.74 2.51 -10.17
C GLY A 146 -11.40 1.33 -9.26
N ILE A 147 -10.30 1.48 -8.53
CA ILE A 147 -9.79 0.52 -7.53
C ILE A 147 -9.99 1.13 -6.15
N LYS A 148 -10.67 0.41 -5.26
CA LYS A 148 -10.83 0.85 -3.85
C LYS A 148 -9.50 0.73 -3.12
N GLY A 149 -9.06 1.81 -2.50
CA GLY A 149 -7.93 1.81 -1.57
C GLY A 149 -8.27 1.01 -0.31
N ILE A 150 -7.27 0.33 0.23
CA ILE A 150 -7.44 -0.49 1.44
C ILE A 150 -6.72 0.10 2.66
N SER A 151 -6.01 1.21 2.48
CA SER A 151 -5.25 1.91 3.54
C SER A 151 -4.34 0.95 4.32
N PHE A 152 -3.70 0.01 3.61
CA PHE A 152 -2.91 -1.04 4.26
C PHE A 152 -1.68 -0.49 4.96
N PHE A 153 -1.12 0.61 4.46
CA PHE A 153 0.01 1.32 5.02
C PHE A 153 -0.42 2.52 5.89
N GLN A 154 -1.41 3.30 5.43
CA GLN A 154 -1.89 4.49 6.15
C GLN A 154 -2.44 4.12 7.53
N ARG A 155 -3.17 3.00 7.65
CA ARG A 155 -3.78 2.58 8.92
C ARG A 155 -2.75 2.16 9.98
N PRO A 156 -1.77 1.29 9.70
CA PRO A 156 -0.69 1.01 10.64
C PRO A 156 0.10 2.25 11.04
N LEU A 157 0.38 3.12 10.07
CA LEU A 157 1.07 4.38 10.34
C LEU A 157 0.25 5.26 11.30
N GLN A 158 -1.06 5.42 11.07
CA GLN A 158 -1.97 6.15 11.95
C GLN A 158 -1.92 5.60 13.39
N LEU A 159 -2.02 4.29 13.54
CA LEU A 159 -2.02 3.66 14.86
C LEU A 159 -0.68 3.80 15.56
N GLY A 160 0.43 3.61 14.83
CA GLY A 160 1.76 3.76 15.38
C GLY A 160 2.11 5.21 15.73
N MET A 161 1.58 6.17 14.99
CA MET A 161 1.80 7.61 15.27
C MET A 161 1.03 8.13 16.48
N LYS A 162 0.06 7.37 17.02
CA LYS A 162 -0.75 7.82 18.14
C LYS A 162 0.07 8.12 19.39
N ASP A 163 0.97 7.22 19.75
CA ASP A 163 1.81 7.35 20.93
C ASP A 163 3.27 7.76 20.57
N PHE A 164 3.55 7.92 19.27
CA PHE A 164 4.88 8.20 18.74
C PHE A 164 5.58 9.40 19.38
N PRO A 165 4.94 10.59 19.57
CA PRO A 165 5.63 11.73 20.14
C PRO A 165 6.07 11.47 21.59
N LYS A 166 5.22 10.82 22.39
CA LYS A 166 5.49 10.50 23.79
C LYS A 166 6.66 9.51 23.92
N GLU A 167 6.59 8.42 23.19
CA GLU A 167 7.59 7.36 23.22
C GLU A 167 8.95 7.82 22.66
N MET A 168 8.92 8.60 21.59
CA MET A 168 10.13 9.19 21.00
C MET A 168 10.82 10.15 21.98
N LEU A 169 10.06 11.03 22.63
CA LEU A 169 10.60 11.95 23.65
C LEU A 169 11.14 11.20 24.87
N GLY A 170 10.50 10.09 25.28
CA GLY A 170 11.01 9.21 26.32
C GLY A 170 12.36 8.61 25.96
N ALA A 171 12.48 8.03 24.78
CA ALA A 171 13.73 7.45 24.29
C ALA A 171 14.85 8.51 24.18
N LEU A 172 14.54 9.71 23.69
CA LEU A 172 15.50 10.81 23.59
C LEU A 172 15.97 11.28 24.99
N ARG A 173 15.04 11.41 25.95
CA ARG A 173 15.38 11.76 27.33
C ARG A 173 16.35 10.74 27.93
N ASP A 174 16.07 9.45 27.73
CA ASP A 174 16.92 8.39 28.26
C ASP A 174 18.32 8.40 27.61
N ASP A 175 18.43 8.73 26.32
CA ASP A 175 19.72 8.92 25.66
C ASP A 175 20.51 10.12 26.23
N ILE A 176 19.83 11.23 26.55
CA ILE A 176 20.45 12.42 27.21
C ILE A 176 20.96 12.06 28.60
N ILE A 177 20.13 11.40 29.41
CA ILE A 177 20.53 10.99 30.78
C ILE A 177 21.75 10.06 30.72
N ASN A 178 21.72 9.04 29.86
CA ASN A 178 22.84 8.12 29.66
C ASN A 178 24.11 8.85 29.21
N GLY A 179 23.99 9.85 28.32
CA GLY A 179 25.11 10.65 27.88
C GLY A 179 25.73 11.51 28.99
N LEU A 180 24.91 12.04 29.89
CA LEU A 180 25.37 12.83 31.03
C LEU A 180 26.02 11.95 32.12
N THR A 181 25.54 10.73 32.34
CA THR A 181 26.06 9.81 33.35
C THR A 181 27.35 9.10 32.93
N THR A 182 27.64 9.03 31.63
CA THR A 182 28.89 8.42 31.11
C THR A 182 30.07 9.39 31.03
N VAL A 183 29.91 10.65 31.39
CA VAL A 183 30.96 11.69 31.35
C VAL A 183 31.65 11.87 32.71
N ASN A 184 31.31 11.09 33.74
CA ASN A 184 31.95 11.10 35.05
C ASN A 184 32.97 10.00 35.19
#